data_0eaae6dcb65b2d19155f889f150d6bc4
#
_entry.id   0eaae6dcb65b2d19155f889f150d6bc4
#
_cell.length_a   1.000
_cell.length_b   1.000
_cell.length_c   1.000
_cell.angle_alpha   90.00
_cell.angle_beta   90.00
_cell.angle_gamma   90.00
#
_symmetry.space_group_name_H-M   'P 1'
#
loop_
_entity.id
_entity.type
_entity.pdbx_description
1 polymer ?
#
loop_
_entity_poly.entity_id
_entity_poly.type
_entity_poly.pdbx_seq_one_letter_code
_entity_poly.pdbx_strand_id
1 'polypeptide(L)'
;IGLLSKQISVIPEGENTDFLGWVLPGFNKYSFSKAYFSWLFPNRKYNLTTKLNGEERAFVVTGQYDKVFPFDILPNQLLKSIWAEDIEKMEELGIYEIIPDDFALCEVICTSKQPLQEMVRKGLDILYNEMN
;
A
#
# COMPACT_ATOMS: atom_id res chain seq x y z
N ILE A 1 3.51 14.93 13.44
CA ILE A 1 2.20 14.56 14.04
C ILE A 1 1.26 15.72 13.77
N GLY A 2 0.18 15.44 13.04
CA GLY A 2 -0.83 16.46 12.72
C GLY A 2 -1.71 16.80 13.93
N LEU A 3 -2.27 18.00 13.93
CA LEU A 3 -3.14 18.50 15.02
C LEU A 3 -4.38 17.62 15.26
N LEU A 4 -4.82 16.90 14.23
CA LEU A 4 -6.01 16.03 14.25
C LEU A 4 -5.69 14.54 14.42
N SER A 5 -4.42 14.19 14.60
CA SER A 5 -4.02 12.79 14.78
C SER A 5 -4.59 12.23 16.08
N LYS A 6 -5.49 11.24 15.98
CA LYS A 6 -6.13 10.60 17.12
C LYS A 6 -5.38 9.38 17.64
N GLN A 7 -4.48 8.82 16.82
CA GLN A 7 -3.74 7.60 17.14
C GLN A 7 -2.33 7.68 16.58
N ILE A 8 -1.36 7.17 17.33
CA ILE A 8 0.03 7.02 16.91
C ILE A 8 0.43 5.57 17.11
N SER A 9 0.93 4.94 16.07
CA SER A 9 1.51 3.60 16.13
C SER A 9 3.02 3.72 15.95
N VAL A 10 3.77 3.01 16.79
CA VAL A 10 5.24 2.99 16.75
C VAL A 10 5.69 1.55 16.51
N ILE A 11 6.53 1.36 15.51
CA ILE A 11 7.17 0.09 15.22
C ILE A 11 8.69 0.26 15.18
N PRO A 12 9.47 -0.78 15.53
CA PRO A 12 10.93 -0.69 15.49
C PRO A 12 11.43 -0.51 14.05
N GLU A 13 12.50 0.27 13.91
CA GLU A 13 13.21 0.41 12.64
C GLU A 13 13.94 -0.89 12.29
N GLY A 14 13.85 -1.30 11.02
CA GLY A 14 14.45 -2.55 10.55
C GLY A 14 15.88 -2.33 10.07
N GLU A 15 16.86 -2.36 10.97
CA GLU A 15 18.27 -2.17 10.61
C GLU A 15 18.97 -3.44 10.05
N ASN A 16 18.51 -4.62 10.46
CA ASN A 16 19.18 -5.87 10.11
C ASN A 16 18.73 -6.44 8.78
N THR A 17 19.66 -6.65 7.86
CA THR A 17 19.42 -7.41 6.62
C THR A 17 19.70 -8.89 6.87
N ASP A 18 18.68 -9.73 6.67
CA ASP A 18 18.88 -11.19 6.73
C ASP A 18 19.69 -11.65 5.52
N PHE A 19 20.81 -12.31 5.76
CA PHE A 19 21.57 -12.97 4.69
C PHE A 19 20.69 -14.03 4.00
N LEU A 20 20.56 -13.95 2.67
CA LEU A 20 19.68 -14.82 1.86
C LEU A 20 18.19 -14.80 2.29
N GLY A 21 17.74 -13.75 2.95
CA GLY A 21 16.38 -13.65 3.49
C GLY A 21 15.26 -13.80 2.48
N TRP A 22 15.55 -13.71 1.18
CA TRP A 22 14.57 -13.89 0.08
C TRP A 22 14.42 -15.36 -0.33
N VAL A 23 15.45 -16.17 -0.11
CA VAL A 23 15.51 -17.58 -0.55
C VAL A 23 15.09 -18.52 0.56
N LEU A 24 15.28 -18.10 1.81
CA LEU A 24 14.93 -18.92 2.98
C LEU A 24 13.42 -19.10 3.11
N PRO A 25 12.95 -20.21 3.67
CA PRO A 25 11.54 -20.53 3.85
C PRO A 25 10.71 -19.48 4.60
N GLY A 26 11.36 -18.61 5.40
CA GLY A 26 10.76 -17.44 6.01
C GLY A 26 9.63 -17.72 6.99
N PHE A 27 9.75 -18.74 7.83
CA PHE A 27 8.71 -19.12 8.82
C PHE A 27 8.31 -17.97 9.77
N ASN A 28 9.20 -17.00 9.95
CA ASN A 28 9.00 -15.83 10.84
C ASN A 28 8.63 -14.54 10.08
N LYS A 29 8.46 -14.61 8.78
CA LYS A 29 8.17 -13.44 7.94
C LYS A 29 6.70 -13.37 7.63
N TYR A 30 6.08 -12.22 7.89
CA TYR A 30 4.73 -11.95 7.45
C TYR A 30 4.69 -11.90 5.93
N SER A 31 3.72 -12.57 5.31
CA SER A 31 3.50 -12.55 3.87
C SER A 31 2.02 -12.72 3.56
N PHE A 32 1.41 -11.68 3.03
CA PHE A 32 0.03 -11.73 2.57
C PHE A 32 -0.10 -12.62 1.31
N SER A 33 0.87 -12.57 0.42
CA SER A 33 0.90 -13.36 -0.83
C SER A 33 1.23 -14.84 -0.63
N LYS A 34 1.45 -15.27 0.63
CA LYS A 34 1.89 -16.64 0.97
C LYS A 34 3.22 -17.05 0.31
N ALA A 35 4.06 -16.08 -0.03
CA ALA A 35 5.39 -16.32 -0.60
C ALA A 35 6.33 -17.04 0.36
N TYR A 36 6.10 -16.90 1.67
CA TYR A 36 6.87 -17.59 2.73
C TYR A 36 6.02 -18.67 3.38
N PHE A 37 6.64 -19.70 3.94
CA PHE A 37 5.95 -20.80 4.63
C PHE A 37 5.33 -20.41 5.99
N SER A 38 5.40 -19.17 6.38
CA SER A 38 4.72 -18.65 7.57
C SER A 38 3.20 -18.86 7.57
N TRP A 39 2.58 -19.02 6.41
CA TRP A 39 1.15 -19.34 6.28
C TRP A 39 0.74 -20.69 6.89
N LEU A 40 1.69 -21.60 7.11
CA LEU A 40 1.46 -22.86 7.83
C LEU A 40 1.12 -22.65 9.32
N PHE A 41 1.40 -21.45 9.85
CA PHE A 41 1.19 -21.09 11.26
C PHE A 41 0.26 -19.87 11.39
N PRO A 42 -1.05 -20.02 11.12
CA PRO A 42 -1.98 -18.89 11.00
C PRO A 42 -2.15 -18.09 12.32
N ASN A 43 -1.90 -18.71 13.47
CA ASN A 43 -2.05 -18.05 14.78
C ASN A 43 -0.77 -17.37 15.28
N ARG A 44 0.26 -17.29 14.44
CA ARG A 44 1.53 -16.69 14.85
C ARG A 44 1.44 -15.17 14.90
N LYS A 45 2.01 -14.59 15.95
CA LYS A 45 2.19 -13.15 16.06
C LYS A 45 3.54 -12.77 15.41
N TYR A 46 3.53 -11.68 14.65
CA TYR A 46 4.71 -11.16 13.96
C TYR A 46 5.11 -9.83 14.59
N ASN A 47 6.41 -9.65 14.82
CA ASN A 47 6.97 -8.34 15.14
C ASN A 47 7.24 -7.62 13.81
N LEU A 48 6.35 -6.72 13.44
CA LEU A 48 6.52 -5.91 12.24
C LEU A 48 7.56 -4.83 12.48
N THR A 49 8.35 -4.56 11.44
CA THR A 49 9.37 -3.50 11.40
C THR A 49 9.12 -2.63 10.17
N THR A 50 9.78 -1.49 10.08
CA THR A 50 9.70 -0.60 8.90
C THR A 50 10.36 -1.18 7.65
N LYS A 51 11.03 -2.33 7.76
CA LYS A 51 11.75 -2.95 6.66
C LYS A 51 10.80 -3.45 5.58
N LEU A 52 11.00 -2.98 4.37
CA LEU A 52 10.38 -3.54 3.18
C LEU A 52 11.09 -4.85 2.78
N ASN A 53 10.37 -5.98 2.86
CA ASN A 53 10.87 -7.27 2.40
C ASN A 53 10.60 -7.42 0.90
N GLY A 54 11.31 -6.70 0.06
CA GLY A 54 11.18 -6.66 -1.39
C GLY A 54 11.50 -5.30 -1.95
N GLU A 55 11.63 -5.22 -3.25
CA GLU A 55 11.87 -3.98 -4.00
C GLU A 55 10.57 -3.50 -4.65
N GLU A 56 10.53 -2.23 -4.96
CA GLU A 56 9.48 -1.65 -5.79
C GLU A 56 9.49 -2.32 -7.17
N ARG A 57 8.33 -2.68 -7.66
CA ARG A 57 8.14 -3.37 -8.93
C ARG A 57 7.09 -2.65 -9.74
N ALA A 58 7.03 -2.97 -11.05
CA ALA A 58 5.99 -2.46 -11.91
C ALA A 58 4.59 -2.69 -11.34
N PHE A 59 3.71 -1.71 -11.47
CA PHE A 59 2.34 -1.80 -11.00
C PHE A 59 1.58 -2.88 -11.77
N VAL A 60 1.05 -3.85 -11.03
CA VAL A 60 0.29 -4.97 -11.60
C VAL A 60 -1.11 -5.01 -10.98
N VAL A 61 -2.12 -5.10 -11.84
CA VAL A 61 -3.52 -5.26 -11.43
C VAL A 61 -3.75 -6.70 -10.97
N THR A 62 -3.87 -6.91 -9.67
CA THR A 62 -4.02 -8.25 -9.07
C THR A 62 -5.40 -8.49 -8.48
N GLY A 63 -6.28 -7.47 -8.39
CA GLY A 63 -7.56 -7.54 -7.68
C GLY A 63 -7.40 -7.74 -6.17
N GLN A 64 -6.21 -7.50 -5.62
CA GLN A 64 -5.98 -7.64 -4.18
C GLN A 64 -6.50 -6.45 -3.40
N TYR A 65 -6.41 -5.26 -3.98
CA TYR A 65 -6.85 -4.02 -3.33
C TYR A 65 -8.34 -4.02 -3.06
N ASP A 66 -9.15 -4.56 -3.98
CA ASP A 66 -10.61 -4.65 -3.84
C ASP A 66 -11.05 -5.46 -2.60
N LYS A 67 -10.16 -6.27 -2.04
CA LYS A 67 -10.45 -7.08 -0.82
C LYS A 67 -10.29 -6.32 0.48
N VAL A 68 -9.56 -5.21 0.46
CA VAL A 68 -9.20 -4.45 1.67
C VAL A 68 -9.58 -2.98 1.58
N PHE A 69 -9.88 -2.50 0.39
CA PHE A 69 -10.29 -1.11 0.18
C PHE A 69 -11.67 -0.88 0.81
N PRO A 70 -11.85 0.16 1.63
CA PRO A 70 -13.05 0.31 2.46
C PRO A 70 -14.27 0.89 1.74
N PHE A 71 -14.10 1.38 0.51
CA PHE A 71 -15.16 2.06 -0.25
C PHE A 71 -15.52 1.31 -1.53
N ASP A 72 -16.71 1.58 -2.06
CA ASP A 72 -17.18 1.06 -3.34
C ASP A 72 -16.62 1.88 -4.52
N ILE A 73 -15.32 1.93 -4.59
CA ILE A 73 -14.54 2.59 -5.65
C ILE A 73 -13.62 1.53 -6.27
N LEU A 74 -13.22 1.72 -7.51
CA LEU A 74 -12.31 0.85 -8.23
C LEU A 74 -10.83 1.27 -7.98
N PRO A 75 -10.16 0.78 -6.92
CA PRO A 75 -8.87 1.32 -6.50
C PRO A 75 -7.76 1.12 -7.56
N ASN A 76 -7.80 0.01 -8.29
CA ASN A 76 -6.82 -0.25 -9.35
C ASN A 76 -6.92 0.72 -10.52
N GLN A 77 -8.15 1.01 -10.93
CA GLN A 77 -8.44 1.91 -12.04
C GLN A 77 -8.08 3.35 -11.65
N LEU A 78 -8.43 3.75 -10.43
CA LEU A 78 -8.11 5.06 -9.90
C LEU A 78 -6.60 5.29 -9.81
N LEU A 79 -5.83 4.34 -9.29
CA LEU A 79 -4.37 4.44 -9.24
C LEU A 79 -3.74 4.53 -10.64
N LYS A 80 -4.32 3.85 -11.63
CA LYS A 80 -3.87 3.97 -13.02
C LYS A 80 -4.18 5.32 -13.64
N SER A 81 -5.35 5.91 -13.37
CA SER A 81 -5.68 7.25 -13.85
C SER A 81 -4.76 8.30 -13.23
N ILE A 82 -4.43 8.16 -11.94
CA ILE A 82 -3.44 9.02 -11.27
C ILE A 82 -2.07 8.88 -11.93
N TRP A 83 -1.63 7.66 -12.23
CA TRP A 83 -0.35 7.44 -12.89
C TRP A 83 -0.30 8.02 -14.30
N ALA A 84 -1.42 7.94 -15.02
CA ALA A 84 -1.57 8.52 -16.35
C ALA A 84 -1.81 10.04 -16.35
N GLU A 85 -2.00 10.63 -15.17
CA GLU A 85 -2.38 12.03 -14.96
C GLU A 85 -3.67 12.41 -15.73
N ASP A 86 -4.60 11.43 -15.86
CA ASP A 86 -5.87 11.57 -16.55
C ASP A 86 -6.92 12.14 -15.59
N ILE A 87 -7.04 13.47 -15.58
CA ILE A 87 -7.87 14.22 -14.64
C ILE A 87 -9.35 13.81 -14.74
N GLU A 88 -9.89 13.73 -15.95
CA GLU A 88 -11.30 13.38 -16.17
C GLU A 88 -11.62 12.00 -15.55
N LYS A 89 -10.74 11.03 -15.75
CA LYS A 89 -10.92 9.68 -15.17
C LYS A 89 -10.69 9.64 -13.66
N MET A 90 -9.79 10.45 -13.11
CA MET A 90 -9.64 10.56 -11.67
C MET A 90 -10.95 11.04 -11.02
N GLU A 91 -11.59 12.05 -11.60
CA GLU A 91 -12.87 12.59 -11.12
C GLU A 91 -14.02 11.57 -11.27
N GLU A 92 -14.16 10.95 -12.45
CA GLU A 92 -15.16 9.91 -12.71
C GLU A 92 -15.03 8.71 -11.75
N LEU A 93 -13.81 8.37 -11.34
CA LEU A 93 -13.50 7.27 -10.43
C LEU A 93 -13.57 7.66 -8.94
N GLY A 94 -13.96 8.91 -8.62
CA GLY A 94 -14.24 9.32 -7.25
C GLY A 94 -13.03 9.71 -6.42
N ILE A 95 -12.01 10.31 -7.00
CA ILE A 95 -10.80 10.73 -6.28
C ILE A 95 -11.10 11.72 -5.13
N TYR A 96 -12.17 12.50 -5.24
CA TYR A 96 -12.57 13.45 -4.18
C TYR A 96 -13.19 12.77 -2.95
N GLU A 97 -13.55 11.50 -3.04
CA GLU A 97 -14.16 10.74 -1.95
C GLU A 97 -13.13 10.05 -1.06
N ILE A 98 -11.85 10.13 -1.41
CA ILE A 98 -10.77 9.41 -0.76
C ILE A 98 -9.69 10.34 -0.21
N ILE A 99 -8.98 9.82 0.77
CA ILE A 99 -7.75 10.43 1.30
C ILE A 99 -6.60 9.41 1.19
N PRO A 100 -5.33 9.85 1.21
CA PRO A 100 -4.18 8.95 1.13
C PRO A 100 -4.21 7.81 2.17
N ASP A 101 -4.71 8.07 3.37
CA ASP A 101 -4.76 7.08 4.47
C ASP A 101 -5.69 5.89 4.16
N ASP A 102 -6.68 6.04 3.27
CA ASP A 102 -7.58 4.96 2.85
C ASP A 102 -6.83 3.87 2.08
N PHE A 103 -5.72 4.22 1.44
CA PHE A 103 -4.84 3.29 0.73
C PHE A 103 -3.79 2.62 1.61
N ALA A 104 -3.74 2.90 2.91
CA ALA A 104 -2.74 2.33 3.81
C ALA A 104 -2.78 0.79 3.82
N LEU A 105 -3.98 0.18 3.89
CA LEU A 105 -4.14 -1.27 3.83
C LEU A 105 -3.76 -1.84 2.46
N CYS A 106 -4.09 -1.13 1.39
CA CYS A 106 -3.70 -1.52 0.03
C CYS A 106 -2.18 -1.53 -0.13
N GLU A 107 -1.49 -0.54 0.45
CA GLU A 107 -0.04 -0.45 0.42
C GLU A 107 0.63 -1.61 1.17
N VAL A 108 0.09 -2.01 2.33
CA VAL A 108 0.58 -3.17 3.10
C VAL A 108 0.52 -4.47 2.29
N ILE A 109 -0.58 -4.70 1.56
CA ILE A 109 -0.77 -5.93 0.78
C ILE A 109 -0.19 -5.83 -0.64
N CYS A 110 0.27 -4.65 -1.06
CA CYS A 110 0.78 -4.42 -2.40
C CYS A 110 1.98 -5.32 -2.70
N THR A 111 1.81 -6.25 -3.63
CA THR A 111 2.89 -7.15 -4.09
C THR A 111 3.95 -6.41 -4.90
N SER A 112 3.58 -5.29 -5.52
CA SER A 112 4.46 -4.42 -6.31
C SER A 112 5.23 -3.41 -5.46
N LYS A 113 4.93 -3.30 -4.15
CA LYS A 113 5.57 -2.37 -3.22
C LYS A 113 5.52 -0.91 -3.69
N GLN A 114 4.43 -0.53 -4.34
CA GLN A 114 4.19 0.83 -4.79
C GLN A 114 3.79 1.74 -3.61
N PRO A 115 4.24 3.01 -3.59
CA PRO A 115 3.87 3.99 -2.58
C PRO A 115 2.47 4.57 -2.87
N LEU A 116 1.43 3.78 -2.60
CA LEU A 116 0.06 4.09 -3.03
C LEU A 116 -0.49 5.37 -2.38
N GLN A 117 -0.16 5.60 -1.10
CA GLN A 117 -0.58 6.81 -0.39
C GLN A 117 0.04 8.07 -1.01
N GLU A 118 1.32 7.98 -1.42
CA GLU A 118 2.01 9.08 -2.10
C GLU A 118 1.42 9.33 -3.49
N MET A 119 1.08 8.25 -4.22
CA MET A 119 0.41 8.36 -5.53
C MET A 119 -0.93 9.10 -5.39
N VAL A 120 -1.77 8.74 -4.41
CA VAL A 120 -3.06 9.42 -4.18
C VAL A 120 -2.85 10.88 -3.83
N ARG A 121 -1.87 11.20 -2.98
CA ARG A 121 -1.53 12.58 -2.65
C ARG A 121 -1.15 13.38 -3.89
N LYS A 122 -0.29 12.81 -4.75
CA LYS A 122 0.09 13.43 -6.02
C LYS A 122 -1.13 13.67 -6.92
N GLY A 123 -2.06 12.71 -7.01
CA GLY A 123 -3.31 12.87 -7.78
C GLY A 123 -4.15 14.04 -7.27
N LEU A 124 -4.33 14.15 -5.96
CA LEU A 124 -5.05 15.27 -5.34
C LEU A 124 -4.36 16.62 -5.56
N ASP A 125 -3.03 16.65 -5.51
CA ASP A 125 -2.23 17.85 -5.77
C ASP A 125 -2.37 18.30 -7.25
N ILE A 126 -2.39 17.36 -8.20
CA ILE A 126 -2.62 17.65 -9.62
C ILE A 126 -3.98 18.33 -9.81
N LEU A 127 -5.04 17.76 -9.25
CA LEU A 127 -6.39 18.33 -9.32
C LEU A 127 -6.46 19.72 -8.69
N TYR A 128 -5.86 19.89 -7.53
CA TYR A 128 -5.83 21.19 -6.85
C TYR A 128 -5.15 22.26 -7.69
N ASN A 129 -4.06 21.91 -8.39
CA ASN A 129 -3.33 22.84 -9.26
C ASN A 129 -4.10 23.17 -10.54
N GLU A 130 -4.90 22.22 -11.06
CA GLU A 130 -5.75 22.45 -12.26
C GLU A 130 -6.91 23.39 -11.95
N MET A 131 -7.43 23.36 -10.71
CA MET A 131 -8.58 24.17 -10.29
C MET A 131 -8.19 25.63 -9.94
N ASN A 132 -6.90 25.95 -9.80
CA ASN A 132 -6.41 27.29 -9.45
C ASN A 132 -5.65 27.96 -10.58
#